data_0c6ab270e506ae29147d6b97f9968d40
#
_entry.id   0c6ab270e506ae29147d6b97f9968d40
#
_cell.length_a   1.000
_cell.length_b   1.000
_cell.length_c   1.000
_cell.angle_alpha   90.00
_cell.angle_beta   90.00
_cell.angle_gamma   90.00
#
_symmetry.space_group_name_H-M   'P 1'
#
loop_
_entity.id
_entity.type
_entity.pdbx_description
1 polymer ?
#
loop_
_entity_poly.entity_id
_entity_poly.type
_entity_poly.pdbx_seq_one_letter_code
_entity_poly.pdbx_strand_id
1 'polypeptide(L)'
;MIERKTLQAGALVVTPVQRIDHVWVKRDDLYHVAGVNGGKAHACWALSQGAPGLVSGGSRVSPQIVIVASVAKALGVPCEVHSAQGKTLLPNQEHAVALGAQLVQHRVGHLNVVEYRAKARAAALGWRFIPFGMADAAVVGLTARQVVNVPEEARRIVVPVGSGLSLASVLTGLQLIGRVVPVLGVVVGPSLSIMSVVGCS
;
A
#
# COMPACT_ATOMS: atom_id res chain seq x y z
N MET A 1 27.26 0.10 6.56
CA MET A 1 26.65 -0.28 5.26
C MET A 1 25.65 -1.38 5.56
N ILE A 2 24.35 -1.07 5.56
CA ILE A 2 23.30 -2.07 5.86
C ILE A 2 23.07 -2.85 4.56
N GLU A 3 23.40 -4.16 4.57
CA GLU A 3 23.08 -5.05 3.46
C GLU A 3 21.58 -4.98 3.13
N ARG A 4 21.28 -4.62 1.90
CA ARG A 4 19.93 -4.70 1.34
C ARG A 4 19.62 -6.18 1.09
N LYS A 5 19.08 -6.87 2.08
CA LYS A 5 18.55 -8.22 1.85
C LYS A 5 17.35 -8.11 0.91
N THR A 6 17.54 -8.56 -0.31
CA THR A 6 16.44 -8.79 -1.25
C THR A 6 15.57 -9.90 -0.67
N LEU A 7 14.33 -9.58 -0.32
CA LEU A 7 13.42 -10.51 0.32
C LEU A 7 12.78 -11.41 -0.74
N GLN A 8 12.95 -12.72 -0.57
CA GLN A 8 12.30 -13.71 -1.42
C GLN A 8 10.78 -13.65 -1.27
N ALA A 9 10.08 -13.80 -2.38
CA ALA A 9 8.63 -13.90 -2.44
C ALA A 9 8.10 -14.96 -1.47
N GLY A 10 7.14 -14.59 -0.64
CA GLY A 10 6.42 -15.50 0.26
C GLY A 10 6.72 -15.38 1.75
N ALA A 11 7.83 -14.77 2.17
CA ALA A 11 8.11 -14.57 3.58
C ALA A 11 7.46 -13.29 4.11
N LEU A 12 6.73 -13.39 5.21
CA LEU A 12 6.28 -12.24 5.96
C LEU A 12 7.49 -11.56 6.59
N VAL A 13 7.90 -10.43 6.03
CA VAL A 13 9.03 -9.70 6.55
C VAL A 13 8.56 -8.64 7.49
N VAL A 14 9.01 -8.75 8.74
CA VAL A 14 8.88 -7.69 9.71
C VAL A 14 10.02 -6.70 9.48
N THR A 15 9.68 -5.47 9.09
CA THR A 15 10.68 -4.42 8.88
C THR A 15 11.35 -4.05 10.20
N PRO A 16 12.64 -3.67 10.19
CA PRO A 16 13.32 -3.34 11.43
C PRO A 16 12.79 -2.06 12.07
N VAL A 17 12.96 -1.97 13.38
CA VAL A 17 12.79 -0.73 14.14
C VAL A 17 14.17 -0.18 14.45
N GLN A 18 14.42 1.06 14.10
CA GLN A 18 15.68 1.75 14.32
C GLN A 18 15.49 2.92 15.27
N ARG A 19 16.37 3.04 16.26
CA ARG A 19 16.42 4.23 17.09
C ARG A 19 17.18 5.34 16.38
N ILE A 20 16.54 6.49 16.23
CA ILE A 20 17.12 7.72 15.68
C ILE A 20 16.92 8.77 16.75
N ASP A 21 18.00 9.22 17.36
CA ASP A 21 18.00 10.07 18.54
C ASP A 21 17.13 9.51 19.67
N HIS A 22 16.00 10.14 19.95
CA HIS A 22 15.04 9.74 21.00
C HIS A 22 13.75 9.13 20.45
N VAL A 23 13.70 8.87 19.13
CA VAL A 23 12.52 8.30 18.44
C VAL A 23 12.85 6.92 17.90
N TRP A 24 11.92 5.99 18.04
CA TRP A 24 11.94 4.72 17.35
C TRP A 24 11.22 4.84 16.01
N VAL A 25 11.91 4.51 14.92
CA VAL A 25 11.36 4.58 13.55
C VAL A 25 11.19 3.18 13.00
N LYS A 26 9.96 2.85 12.63
CA LYS A 26 9.65 1.63 11.87
C LYS A 26 10.10 1.87 10.43
N ARG A 27 11.06 1.10 9.95
CA ARG A 27 11.76 1.31 8.68
C ARG A 27 11.08 0.55 7.54
N ASP A 28 9.80 0.84 7.29
CA ASP A 28 9.06 0.24 6.16
C ASP A 28 9.65 0.64 4.80
N ASP A 29 10.39 1.75 4.75
CA ASP A 29 11.16 2.18 3.60
C ASP A 29 12.27 1.19 3.17
N LEU A 30 12.73 0.35 4.09
CA LEU A 30 13.71 -0.71 3.81
C LEU A 30 13.09 -1.96 3.19
N TYR A 31 11.77 -2.09 3.22
CA TYR A 31 11.10 -3.15 2.47
C TYR A 31 11.20 -2.86 0.98
N HIS A 32 11.77 -3.80 0.24
CA HIS A 32 12.02 -3.66 -1.18
C HIS A 32 11.47 -4.85 -1.95
N VAL A 33 10.62 -4.61 -2.92
CA VAL A 33 10.08 -5.63 -3.81
C VAL A 33 9.86 -5.06 -5.20
N ALA A 34 10.21 -5.80 -6.24
CA ALA A 34 9.94 -5.44 -7.63
C ALA A 34 10.43 -4.02 -8.03
N GLY A 35 11.53 -3.54 -7.43
CA GLY A 35 12.09 -2.21 -7.71
C GLY A 35 11.37 -1.05 -7.00
N VAL A 36 10.37 -1.31 -6.16
CA VAL A 36 9.64 -0.33 -5.36
C VAL A 36 9.75 -0.63 -3.87
N ASN A 37 9.60 0.40 -3.03
CA ASN A 37 9.80 0.31 -1.59
C ASN A 37 8.53 0.59 -0.80
N GLY A 38 8.53 0.14 0.47
CA GLY A 38 7.54 0.50 1.47
C GLY A 38 6.40 -0.48 1.63
N GLY A 39 5.59 -0.26 2.66
CA GLY A 39 4.50 -1.16 3.04
C GLY A 39 3.46 -1.38 1.95
N LYS A 40 3.20 -0.38 1.10
CA LYS A 40 2.30 -0.55 -0.06
C LYS A 40 2.87 -1.50 -1.12
N ALA A 41 4.17 -1.52 -1.33
CA ALA A 41 4.80 -2.48 -2.24
C ALA A 41 4.64 -3.91 -1.71
N HIS A 42 4.81 -4.10 -0.40
CA HIS A 42 4.57 -5.37 0.27
C HIS A 42 3.10 -5.82 0.13
N ALA A 43 2.17 -4.93 0.42
CA ALA A 43 0.75 -5.21 0.28
C ALA A 43 0.37 -5.60 -1.15
N CYS A 44 0.83 -4.83 -2.14
CA CYS A 44 0.61 -5.12 -3.55
C CYS A 44 1.17 -6.49 -3.94
N TRP A 45 2.41 -6.78 -3.55
CA TRP A 45 3.04 -8.08 -3.80
C TRP A 45 2.20 -9.23 -3.25
N ALA A 46 1.76 -9.12 -1.99
CA ALA A 46 0.94 -10.16 -1.35
C ALA A 46 -0.42 -10.35 -2.04
N LEU A 47 -1.10 -9.26 -2.41
CA LEU A 47 -2.39 -9.32 -3.12
C LEU A 47 -2.27 -9.89 -4.54
N SER A 48 -1.10 -9.81 -5.15
CA SER A 48 -0.89 -10.15 -6.56
C SER A 48 -0.49 -11.60 -6.80
N GLN A 49 -0.20 -12.37 -5.75
CA GLN A 49 0.25 -13.76 -5.89
C GLN A 49 -0.79 -14.63 -6.60
N GLY A 50 -0.35 -15.38 -7.62
CA GLY A 50 -1.21 -16.26 -8.41
C GLY A 50 -2.21 -15.54 -9.31
N ALA A 51 -2.14 -14.22 -9.46
CA ALA A 51 -3.02 -13.48 -10.34
C ALA A 51 -2.59 -13.64 -11.82
N PRO A 52 -3.52 -13.84 -12.76
CA PRO A 52 -3.20 -13.93 -14.19
C PRO A 52 -2.91 -12.58 -14.84
N GLY A 53 -3.22 -11.49 -14.14
CA GLY A 53 -2.98 -10.11 -14.53
C GLY A 53 -3.44 -9.17 -13.44
N LEU A 54 -2.99 -7.91 -13.49
CA LEU A 54 -3.32 -6.89 -12.49
C LEU A 54 -4.03 -5.70 -13.11
N VAL A 55 -5.07 -5.21 -12.44
CA VAL A 55 -5.71 -3.94 -12.76
C VAL A 55 -5.77 -3.07 -11.51
N SER A 56 -5.44 -1.79 -11.64
CA SER A 56 -5.58 -0.82 -10.57
C SER A 56 -6.01 0.54 -11.11
N GLY A 57 -6.61 1.35 -10.23
CA GLY A 57 -6.92 2.75 -10.50
C GLY A 57 -6.20 3.68 -9.56
N GLY A 58 -5.93 4.90 -10.00
CA GLY A 58 -5.30 5.91 -9.16
C GLY A 58 -5.40 7.31 -9.74
N SER A 59 -5.07 8.30 -8.91
CA SER A 59 -4.88 9.67 -9.42
C SER A 59 -3.64 9.71 -10.31
N ARG A 60 -3.56 10.72 -11.16
CA ARG A 60 -2.43 10.89 -12.11
C ARG A 60 -1.07 11.02 -11.42
N VAL A 61 -1.05 11.50 -10.18
CA VAL A 61 0.16 11.67 -9.35
C VAL A 61 0.39 10.52 -8.37
N SER A 62 -0.50 9.51 -8.36
CA SER A 62 -0.42 8.43 -7.39
C SER A 62 0.78 7.51 -7.66
N PRO A 63 1.63 7.20 -6.67
CA PRO A 63 2.66 6.19 -6.79
C PRO A 63 2.10 4.77 -6.91
N GLN A 64 0.81 4.56 -6.60
CA GLN A 64 0.18 3.24 -6.65
C GLN A 64 0.27 2.60 -8.04
N ILE A 65 0.03 3.39 -9.11
CA ILE A 65 0.10 2.87 -10.49
C ILE A 65 1.50 2.35 -10.84
N VAL A 66 2.55 2.98 -10.32
CA VAL A 66 3.94 2.52 -10.49
C VAL A 66 4.19 1.25 -9.69
N ILE A 67 3.70 1.20 -8.44
CA ILE A 67 3.84 0.01 -7.58
C ILE A 67 3.19 -1.22 -8.24
N VAL A 68 1.96 -1.07 -8.73
CA VAL A 68 1.23 -2.18 -9.37
C VAL A 68 1.93 -2.62 -10.67
N ALA A 69 2.38 -1.67 -11.49
CA ALA A 69 3.14 -1.96 -12.71
C ALA A 69 4.47 -2.68 -12.41
N SER A 70 5.20 -2.24 -11.38
CA SER A 70 6.47 -2.88 -10.95
C SER A 70 6.24 -4.32 -10.50
N VAL A 71 5.21 -4.53 -9.68
CA VAL A 71 4.86 -5.87 -9.18
C VAL A 71 4.42 -6.78 -10.33
N ALA A 72 3.57 -6.31 -11.24
CA ALA A 72 3.14 -7.06 -12.41
C ALA A 72 4.32 -7.48 -13.28
N LYS A 73 5.25 -6.55 -13.55
CA LYS A 73 6.48 -6.83 -14.30
C LYS A 73 7.33 -7.91 -13.64
N ALA A 74 7.50 -7.85 -12.32
CA ALA A 74 8.29 -8.85 -11.59
C ALA A 74 7.62 -10.22 -11.53
N LEU A 75 6.29 -10.27 -11.55
CA LEU A 75 5.51 -11.51 -11.63
C LEU A 75 5.39 -12.06 -13.06
N GLY A 76 5.79 -11.28 -14.09
CA GLY A 76 5.66 -11.66 -15.50
C GLY A 76 4.20 -11.68 -15.98
N VAL A 77 3.31 -10.89 -15.36
CA VAL A 77 1.88 -10.84 -15.70
C VAL A 77 1.50 -9.51 -16.33
N PRO A 78 0.46 -9.46 -17.21
CA PRO A 78 -0.02 -8.23 -17.79
C PRO A 78 -0.60 -7.28 -16.73
N CYS A 79 -0.55 -5.97 -17.02
CA CYS A 79 -1.01 -4.93 -16.11
C CYS A 79 -1.76 -3.83 -16.86
N GLU A 80 -2.94 -3.45 -16.37
CA GLU A 80 -3.65 -2.24 -16.75
C GLU A 80 -3.72 -1.27 -15.55
N VAL A 81 -3.37 0.00 -15.79
CA VAL A 81 -3.51 1.07 -14.80
C VAL A 81 -4.45 2.15 -15.32
N HIS A 82 -5.43 2.50 -14.52
CA HIS A 82 -6.48 3.45 -14.87
C HIS A 82 -6.25 4.78 -14.15
N SER A 83 -6.39 5.89 -14.87
CA SER A 83 -6.27 7.23 -14.30
C SER A 83 -7.14 8.26 -15.02
N ALA A 84 -7.24 9.44 -14.44
CA ALA A 84 -7.84 10.58 -15.14
C ALA A 84 -7.03 10.96 -16.38
N GLN A 85 -7.71 11.39 -17.43
CA GLN A 85 -7.10 11.97 -18.62
C GLN A 85 -6.48 13.34 -18.30
N GLY A 86 -5.38 13.66 -18.96
CA GLY A 86 -4.74 14.97 -18.90
C GLY A 86 -4.13 15.33 -20.24
N LYS A 87 -3.70 16.58 -20.38
CA LYS A 87 -3.07 17.07 -21.63
C LYS A 87 -1.74 16.37 -21.91
N THR A 88 -0.99 16.06 -20.87
CA THR A 88 0.30 15.36 -20.92
C THR A 88 0.32 14.23 -19.90
N LEU A 89 1.15 13.23 -20.06
CA LEU A 89 1.41 12.26 -19.02
C LEU A 89 2.20 12.93 -17.87
N LEU A 90 2.02 12.44 -16.67
CA LEU A 90 2.80 12.83 -15.51
C LEU A 90 3.85 11.74 -15.20
N PRO A 91 4.93 12.06 -14.46
CA PRO A 91 6.05 11.14 -14.26
C PRO A 91 5.66 9.73 -13.80
N ASN A 92 4.67 9.60 -12.89
CA ASN A 92 4.21 8.27 -12.45
C ASN A 92 3.45 7.51 -13.54
N GLN A 93 2.72 8.20 -14.44
CA GLN A 93 2.07 7.58 -15.58
C GLN A 93 3.10 7.11 -16.61
N GLU A 94 4.08 7.95 -16.94
CA GLU A 94 5.19 7.60 -17.84
C GLU A 94 5.98 6.41 -17.29
N HIS A 95 6.29 6.43 -16.00
CA HIS A 95 7.01 5.34 -15.35
C HIS A 95 6.22 4.02 -15.38
N ALA A 96 4.92 4.05 -15.10
CA ALA A 96 4.09 2.84 -15.17
C ALA A 96 4.06 2.25 -16.60
N VAL A 97 3.97 3.11 -17.64
CA VAL A 97 4.04 2.68 -19.05
C VAL A 97 5.42 2.11 -19.37
N ALA A 98 6.51 2.73 -18.93
CA ALA A 98 7.88 2.23 -19.12
C ALA A 98 8.12 0.87 -18.45
N LEU A 99 7.37 0.56 -17.40
CA LEU A 99 7.36 -0.77 -16.76
C LEU A 99 6.55 -1.82 -17.53
N GLY A 100 5.83 -1.42 -18.58
CA GLY A 100 5.03 -2.31 -19.41
C GLY A 100 3.53 -2.32 -19.09
N ALA A 101 3.05 -1.44 -18.21
CA ALA A 101 1.62 -1.34 -17.95
C ALA A 101 0.87 -0.63 -19.09
N GLN A 102 -0.31 -1.11 -19.43
CA GLN A 102 -1.25 -0.41 -20.29
C GLN A 102 -1.93 0.70 -19.49
N LEU A 103 -1.73 1.96 -19.89
CA LEU A 103 -2.39 3.10 -19.27
C LEU A 103 -3.76 3.37 -19.94
N VAL A 104 -4.83 3.25 -19.15
CA VAL A 104 -6.20 3.56 -19.57
C VAL A 104 -6.62 4.90 -18.96
N GLN A 105 -6.86 5.89 -19.81
CA GLN A 105 -7.23 7.24 -19.37
C GLN A 105 -8.73 7.48 -19.50
N HIS A 106 -9.32 8.11 -18.49
CA HIS A 106 -10.75 8.42 -18.43
C HIS A 106 -11.01 9.92 -18.49
N ARG A 107 -11.88 10.37 -19.40
CA ARG A 107 -12.28 11.79 -19.51
C ARG A 107 -12.92 12.31 -18.23
N VAL A 108 -13.81 11.51 -17.60
CA VAL A 108 -14.34 11.78 -16.26
C VAL A 108 -13.43 11.09 -15.27
N GLY A 109 -12.59 11.87 -14.60
CA GLY A 109 -11.45 11.39 -13.81
C GLY A 109 -11.62 11.51 -12.28
N HIS A 110 -12.84 11.62 -11.77
CA HIS A 110 -13.06 11.49 -10.33
C HIS A 110 -12.57 10.11 -9.87
N LEU A 111 -11.86 10.07 -8.76
CA LEU A 111 -11.15 8.87 -8.29
C LEU A 111 -12.07 7.65 -8.14
N ASN A 112 -13.26 7.86 -7.56
CA ASN A 112 -14.27 6.80 -7.42
C ASN A 112 -14.76 6.24 -8.77
N VAL A 113 -14.87 7.09 -9.80
CA VAL A 113 -15.26 6.66 -11.16
C VAL A 113 -14.13 5.87 -11.81
N VAL A 114 -12.88 6.33 -11.66
CA VAL A 114 -11.69 5.62 -12.16
C VAL A 114 -11.59 4.25 -11.51
N GLU A 115 -11.75 4.19 -10.18
CA GLU A 115 -11.69 2.94 -9.43
C GLU A 115 -12.81 1.97 -9.82
N TYR A 116 -14.05 2.46 -9.94
CA TYR A 116 -15.18 1.64 -10.39
C TYR A 116 -14.91 1.01 -11.76
N ARG A 117 -14.43 1.81 -12.72
CA ARG A 117 -14.11 1.33 -14.09
C ARG A 117 -12.96 0.33 -14.09
N ALA A 118 -11.92 0.58 -13.30
CA ALA A 118 -10.79 -0.35 -13.13
C ALA A 118 -11.27 -1.69 -12.54
N LYS A 119 -12.13 -1.66 -11.54
CA LYS A 119 -12.72 -2.86 -10.93
C LYS A 119 -13.59 -3.64 -11.92
N ALA A 120 -14.45 -2.95 -12.69
CA ALA A 120 -15.25 -3.57 -13.72
C ALA A 120 -14.38 -4.20 -14.83
N ARG A 121 -13.30 -3.52 -15.21
CA ARG A 121 -12.34 -4.04 -16.19
C ARG A 121 -11.61 -5.27 -15.70
N ALA A 122 -11.16 -5.28 -14.45
CA ALA A 122 -10.54 -6.45 -13.82
C ALA A 122 -11.46 -7.67 -13.86
N ALA A 123 -12.74 -7.48 -13.52
CA ALA A 123 -13.75 -8.54 -13.57
C ALA A 123 -13.95 -9.08 -15.00
N ALA A 124 -14.02 -8.20 -16.00
CA ALA A 124 -14.17 -8.58 -17.40
C ALA A 124 -12.96 -9.37 -17.94
N LEU A 125 -11.75 -9.10 -17.44
CA LEU A 125 -10.53 -9.79 -17.84
C LEU A 125 -10.25 -11.06 -17.00
N GLY A 126 -10.96 -11.28 -15.90
CA GLY A 126 -10.61 -12.30 -14.92
C GLY A 126 -9.30 -12.00 -14.17
N TRP A 127 -8.89 -10.74 -14.13
CA TRP A 127 -7.64 -10.30 -13.50
C TRP A 127 -7.87 -9.83 -12.06
N ARG A 128 -6.78 -9.74 -11.30
CA ARG A 128 -6.83 -9.22 -9.93
C ARG A 128 -6.97 -7.71 -9.92
N PHE A 129 -8.03 -7.22 -9.28
CA PHE A 129 -8.16 -5.81 -8.96
C PHE A 129 -7.33 -5.47 -7.72
N ILE A 130 -6.45 -4.49 -7.83
CA ILE A 130 -5.70 -3.92 -6.69
C ILE A 130 -6.40 -2.62 -6.28
N PRO A 131 -7.07 -2.59 -5.12
CA PRO A 131 -7.88 -1.46 -4.70
C PRO A 131 -7.02 -0.23 -4.37
N PHE A 132 -7.63 0.95 -4.46
CA PHE A 132 -6.96 2.20 -4.11
C PHE A 132 -6.48 2.17 -2.64
N GLY A 133 -5.23 2.60 -2.42
CA GLY A 133 -4.62 2.55 -1.09
C GLY A 133 -4.28 1.14 -0.60
N MET A 134 -4.44 0.10 -1.43
CA MET A 134 -4.34 -1.32 -1.05
C MET A 134 -5.38 -1.71 0.02
N ALA A 135 -6.58 -1.08 -0.02
CA ALA A 135 -7.62 -1.26 0.99
C ALA A 135 -8.29 -2.63 0.88
N ASP A 136 -7.67 -3.64 1.48
CA ASP A 136 -8.11 -5.02 1.52
C ASP A 136 -7.93 -5.60 2.93
N ALA A 137 -8.87 -6.44 3.38
CA ALA A 137 -8.82 -7.06 4.70
C ALA A 137 -7.58 -7.93 4.90
N ALA A 138 -7.11 -8.62 3.85
CA ALA A 138 -5.88 -9.40 3.92
C ALA A 138 -4.65 -8.52 4.20
N VAL A 139 -4.64 -7.28 3.70
CA VAL A 139 -3.56 -6.31 3.95
C VAL A 139 -3.57 -5.83 5.40
N VAL A 140 -4.74 -5.70 6.03
CA VAL A 140 -4.83 -5.36 7.46
C VAL A 140 -4.10 -6.42 8.28
N GLY A 141 -4.42 -7.71 8.07
CA GLY A 141 -3.76 -8.82 8.77
C GLY A 141 -2.25 -8.90 8.51
N LEU A 142 -1.84 -8.68 7.26
CA LEU A 142 -0.43 -8.65 6.85
C LEU A 142 0.34 -7.54 7.57
N THR A 143 -0.21 -6.32 7.58
CA THR A 143 0.42 -5.13 8.17
C THR A 143 0.33 -5.16 9.70
N ALA A 144 -0.70 -5.77 10.28
CA ALA A 144 -0.86 -5.94 11.73
C ALA A 144 0.35 -6.65 12.37
N ARG A 145 0.95 -7.59 11.67
CA ARG A 145 2.15 -8.29 12.14
C ARG A 145 3.38 -7.40 12.30
N GLN A 146 3.36 -6.20 11.72
CA GLN A 146 4.49 -5.27 11.80
C GLN A 146 4.69 -4.68 13.21
N VAL A 147 3.73 -4.84 14.14
CA VAL A 147 3.86 -4.31 15.50
C VAL A 147 4.66 -5.22 16.45
N VAL A 148 4.96 -6.46 16.06
CA VAL A 148 5.59 -7.46 16.95
C VAL A 148 6.97 -7.06 17.46
N ASN A 149 7.68 -6.20 16.74
CA ASN A 149 9.01 -5.73 17.11
C ASN A 149 9.03 -4.25 17.58
N VAL A 150 7.87 -3.68 17.87
CA VAL A 150 7.81 -2.35 18.51
C VAL A 150 8.40 -2.45 19.91
N PRO A 151 9.44 -1.67 20.27
CA PRO A 151 10.11 -1.76 21.57
C PRO A 151 9.14 -1.61 22.75
N GLU A 152 9.38 -2.33 23.83
CA GLU A 152 8.52 -2.27 25.02
C GLU A 152 8.50 -0.88 25.65
N GLU A 153 9.60 -0.15 25.54
CA GLU A 153 9.76 1.22 26.05
C GLU A 153 8.96 2.25 25.23
N ALA A 154 8.43 1.88 24.07
CA ALA A 154 7.63 2.80 23.26
C ALA A 154 6.34 3.19 24.01
N ARG A 155 6.26 4.45 24.41
CA ARG A 155 5.14 5.01 25.17
C ARG A 155 3.99 5.50 24.30
N ARG A 156 4.21 5.63 22.99
CA ARG A 156 3.24 6.07 21.98
C ARG A 156 3.67 5.58 20.62
N ILE A 157 2.70 5.21 19.78
CA ILE A 157 2.91 4.97 18.35
C ILE A 157 2.29 6.12 17.58
N VAL A 158 3.01 6.66 16.59
CA VAL A 158 2.49 7.70 15.68
C VAL A 158 2.39 7.11 14.29
N VAL A 159 1.21 7.22 13.69
CA VAL A 159 0.91 6.63 12.37
C VAL A 159 0.37 7.69 11.43
N PRO A 160 0.97 7.88 10.24
CA PRO A 160 0.37 8.75 9.22
C PRO A 160 -0.91 8.11 8.68
N VAL A 161 -1.98 8.91 8.61
CA VAL A 161 -3.31 8.46 8.20
C VAL A 161 -3.70 9.11 6.88
N GLY A 162 -3.67 8.32 5.80
CA GLY A 162 -4.26 8.65 4.51
C GLY A 162 -5.62 7.95 4.36
N SER A 163 -5.63 6.69 3.94
CA SER A 163 -6.84 5.85 3.84
C SER A 163 -7.29 5.23 5.17
N GLY A 164 -6.52 5.36 6.23
CA GLY A 164 -6.79 4.73 7.52
C GLY A 164 -6.27 3.27 7.64
N LEU A 165 -5.86 2.64 6.55
CA LEU A 165 -5.45 1.23 6.54
C LEU A 165 -4.31 0.93 7.52
N SER A 166 -3.25 1.75 7.51
CA SER A 166 -2.10 1.57 8.41
C SER A 166 -2.50 1.72 9.88
N LEU A 167 -3.38 2.67 10.20
CA LEU A 167 -3.89 2.86 11.56
C LEU A 167 -4.70 1.65 12.01
N ALA A 168 -5.65 1.19 11.18
CA ALA A 168 -6.44 -0.01 11.46
C ALA A 168 -5.54 -1.23 11.68
N SER A 169 -4.52 -1.41 10.84
CA SER A 169 -3.56 -2.50 10.96
C SER A 169 -2.76 -2.46 12.26
N VAL A 170 -2.27 -1.29 12.66
CA VAL A 170 -1.53 -1.12 13.92
C VAL A 170 -2.42 -1.44 15.11
N LEU A 171 -3.66 -0.94 15.14
CA LEU A 171 -4.60 -1.21 16.22
C LEU A 171 -4.94 -2.70 16.30
N THR A 172 -5.22 -3.35 15.16
CA THR A 172 -5.45 -4.80 15.08
C THR A 172 -4.24 -5.58 15.57
N GLY A 173 -3.03 -5.19 15.16
CA GLY A 173 -1.80 -5.85 15.58
C GLY A 173 -1.56 -5.76 17.07
N LEU A 174 -1.74 -4.59 17.66
CA LEU A 174 -1.62 -4.38 19.11
C LEU A 174 -2.64 -5.22 19.89
N GLN A 175 -3.88 -5.29 19.41
CA GLN A 175 -4.92 -6.13 20.01
C GLN A 175 -4.53 -7.61 19.96
N LEU A 176 -4.04 -8.10 18.82
CA LEU A 176 -3.64 -9.50 18.65
C LEU A 176 -2.49 -9.93 19.56
N ILE A 177 -1.57 -9.03 19.91
CA ILE A 177 -0.47 -9.33 20.83
C ILE A 177 -0.76 -8.93 22.28
N GLY A 178 -1.99 -8.48 22.57
CA GLY A 178 -2.42 -8.09 23.92
C GLY A 178 -1.68 -6.85 24.47
N ARG A 179 -1.16 -5.98 23.61
CA ARG A 179 -0.37 -4.82 24.02
C ARG A 179 -1.20 -3.54 24.00
N VAL A 180 -1.19 -2.83 25.13
CA VAL A 180 -1.86 -1.52 25.27
C VAL A 180 -0.80 -0.42 25.19
N VAL A 181 -0.89 0.40 24.14
CA VAL A 181 -0.05 1.59 23.96
C VAL A 181 -0.86 2.65 23.19
N PRO A 182 -0.81 3.94 23.62
CA PRO A 182 -1.51 5.00 22.90
C PRO A 182 -1.06 5.10 21.45
N VAL A 183 -2.02 5.20 20.53
CA VAL A 183 -1.77 5.39 19.09
C VAL A 183 -2.30 6.75 18.66
N LEU A 184 -1.43 7.57 18.08
CA LEU A 184 -1.76 8.87 17.51
C LEU A 184 -1.80 8.76 15.97
N GLY A 185 -2.98 8.87 15.40
CA GLY A 185 -3.14 9.03 13.96
C GLY A 185 -2.94 10.48 13.52
N VAL A 186 -2.00 10.73 12.60
CA VAL A 186 -1.77 12.06 12.02
C VAL A 186 -2.34 12.06 10.60
N VAL A 187 -3.39 12.85 10.36
CA VAL A 187 -4.04 12.96 9.06
C VAL A 187 -3.11 13.71 8.09
N VAL A 188 -2.72 13.03 7.00
CA VAL A 188 -1.78 13.54 5.98
C VAL A 188 -2.42 13.65 4.58
N GLY A 189 -3.73 13.52 4.49
CA GLY A 189 -4.51 13.59 3.25
C GLY A 189 -5.69 14.56 3.35
N PRO A 190 -6.49 14.71 2.28
CA PRO A 190 -7.74 15.43 2.37
C PRO A 190 -8.58 14.83 3.50
N SER A 191 -9.26 15.71 4.26
CA SER A 191 -9.98 15.37 5.49
C SER A 191 -10.79 14.09 5.34
N LEU A 192 -10.45 13.09 6.14
CA LEU A 192 -11.29 11.91 6.33
C LEU A 192 -12.59 12.40 6.98
N SER A 193 -13.73 12.11 6.36
CA SER A 193 -14.97 12.04 7.11
C SER A 193 -14.72 11.05 8.25
N ILE A 194 -14.93 11.53 9.47
CA ILE A 194 -14.56 10.88 10.73
C ILE A 194 -15.08 9.44 10.76
N MET A 195 -14.20 8.46 10.59
CA MET A 195 -14.45 7.15 11.14
C MET A 195 -14.14 7.25 12.64
N SER A 196 -15.17 7.34 13.45
CA SER A 196 -15.04 7.21 14.90
C SER A 196 -14.49 5.82 15.21
N VAL A 197 -13.22 5.75 15.59
CA VAL A 197 -12.67 4.54 16.20
C VAL A 197 -13.17 4.53 17.64
N VAL A 198 -14.22 3.78 17.89
CA VAL A 198 -14.69 3.49 19.25
C VAL A 198 -13.62 2.64 19.90
N GLY A 199 -12.93 3.22 20.88
CA GLY A 199 -12.05 2.47 21.75
C GLY A 199 -12.90 1.48 22.56
N CYS A 200 -12.57 0.20 22.48
CA CYS A 200 -13.08 -0.78 23.43
C CYS A 200 -12.46 -0.48 24.80
N SER A 201 -13.33 -0.12 25.74
CA SER A 201 -13.07 -0.13 27.19
C SER A 201 -12.90 -1.57 27.69
#